data_62dc616801179ede124c34003df57236
#
_entry.id   62dc616801179ede124c34003df57236
#
_cell.length_a   1.000
_cell.length_b   1.000
_cell.length_c   1.000
_cell.angle_alpha   90.00
_cell.angle_beta   90.00
_cell.angle_gamma   90.00
#
_symmetry.space_group_name_H-M   'P 1'
#
loop_
_entity.id
_entity.type
_entity.pdbx_description
1 polymer ?
#
loop_
_entity_poly.entity_id
_entity_poly.type
_entity_poly.pdbx_seq_one_letter_code
_entity_poly.pdbx_strand_id
1 'polypeptide(L)'
;MGEEDRAIANLALPENVRHFFTSKWKIEHLHPPQYEAMEAVFSRSNILLAIPTASGKSLVAYIAILNQLLTHNPGSRAVYIVPLKALASEKFEELKEIGTEIGLKIGLGVGDATAEAKNIEDCDILICTSEKLDSLMRTRSELMSNVSVVVADEFHLLHDSTRGPTLEINLTRLRTLRPNAQLIALSATVGNCEILATWLDATLIKSDWRPVDLEYSTLHDRHLEPRKVQSSSMDNTVQPLSPPRHLEGPLSHPSWIVLNDSIDQGGQGLVFVGTRRSAQSEAKKLSARVKKRFAKEQPERLIELEQIADSLEGRTQTSMGETLALCVRGGVAFHHAGLTHRQRQVIEGAFKKGLLLALCATPTLAAGVNLPARRVLVRDIKRWDDGMSRPLPVMEIHQMLGRAGRPRYDDIGEAWILCKGTDGWQVADDVSERYFFGPIEDITSKLAAEPAMRMHLLSSVATGGLLHRHSIGAFFGATFLGTTMPSTQLQERLDTMLDWLVEERFLRRVGIDEQYQDRIANSGIDEEETWEDDVPVWVTIAQDAGGVRMTSP
;
A
#
# COMPACT_ATOMS: atom_id res chain seq x y z
N MET A 1 -3.10 -29.18 -11.55
CA MET A 1 -1.90 -29.20 -10.69
C MET A 1 -2.37 -29.47 -9.28
N GLY A 2 -1.85 -30.53 -8.64
CA GLY A 2 -2.32 -31.01 -7.34
C GLY A 2 -1.82 -30.13 -6.19
N GLU A 3 -2.44 -30.29 -5.01
CA GLU A 3 -2.01 -29.61 -3.78
C GLU A 3 -0.58 -30.00 -3.36
N GLU A 4 -0.17 -31.25 -3.63
CA GLU A 4 1.17 -31.77 -3.37
C GLU A 4 2.27 -31.04 -4.14
N ASP A 5 2.00 -30.55 -5.37
CA ASP A 5 2.97 -29.79 -6.16
C ASP A 5 3.33 -28.44 -5.50
N ARG A 6 2.43 -27.90 -4.69
CA ARG A 6 2.56 -26.57 -4.05
C ARG A 6 3.13 -26.61 -2.65
N ALA A 7 3.63 -27.76 -2.20
CA ALA A 7 4.17 -27.91 -0.86
C ALA A 7 5.45 -27.08 -0.64
N ILE A 8 5.53 -26.35 0.46
CA ILE A 8 6.73 -25.60 0.89
C ILE A 8 7.95 -26.52 0.97
N ALA A 9 7.75 -27.79 1.36
CA ALA A 9 8.81 -28.78 1.45
C ALA A 9 9.53 -29.03 0.11
N ASN A 10 8.87 -28.78 -1.02
CA ASN A 10 9.41 -29.00 -2.37
C ASN A 10 10.15 -27.77 -2.94
N LEU A 11 10.11 -26.63 -2.25
CA LEU A 11 10.78 -25.42 -2.71
C LEU A 11 12.31 -25.53 -2.60
N ALA A 12 13.01 -24.91 -3.56
CA ALA A 12 14.47 -24.81 -3.58
C ALA A 12 15.00 -23.78 -2.56
N LEU A 13 14.63 -23.95 -1.28
CA LEU A 13 15.04 -23.09 -0.16
C LEU A 13 15.86 -23.91 0.85
N PRO A 14 16.72 -23.27 1.67
CA PRO A 14 17.40 -23.91 2.78
C PRO A 14 16.41 -24.63 3.72
N GLU A 15 16.83 -25.75 4.30
CA GLU A 15 15.97 -26.60 5.13
C GLU A 15 15.40 -25.85 6.35
N ASN A 16 16.22 -25.04 7.03
CA ASN A 16 15.80 -24.21 8.16
C ASN A 16 14.70 -23.22 7.77
N VAL A 17 14.72 -22.66 6.55
CA VAL A 17 13.68 -21.78 6.03
C VAL A 17 12.37 -22.53 5.80
N ARG A 18 12.44 -23.71 5.14
CA ARG A 18 11.26 -24.55 4.93
C ARG A 18 10.66 -25.00 6.24
N HIS A 19 11.52 -25.41 7.20
CA HIS A 19 11.10 -25.80 8.55
C HIS A 19 10.42 -24.63 9.29
N PHE A 20 10.94 -23.41 9.18
CA PHE A 20 10.32 -22.23 9.77
C PHE A 20 8.88 -22.02 9.26
N PHE A 21 8.67 -21.99 7.94
CA PHE A 21 7.35 -21.78 7.38
C PHE A 21 6.35 -22.89 7.76
N THR A 22 6.78 -24.15 7.75
CA THR A 22 5.88 -25.27 8.07
C THR A 22 5.63 -25.42 9.56
N SER A 23 6.66 -25.25 10.42
CA SER A 23 6.54 -25.50 11.87
C SER A 23 6.02 -24.29 12.66
N LYS A 24 6.50 -23.08 12.35
CA LYS A 24 6.13 -21.85 13.08
C LYS A 24 4.89 -21.18 12.50
N TRP A 25 4.88 -20.92 11.19
CA TRP A 25 3.76 -20.24 10.54
C TRP A 25 2.65 -21.19 10.08
N LYS A 26 2.86 -22.51 10.17
CA LYS A 26 1.87 -23.52 9.77
C LYS A 26 1.44 -23.37 8.31
N ILE A 27 2.38 -22.99 7.44
CA ILE A 27 2.17 -22.89 5.99
C ILE A 27 2.75 -24.16 5.37
N GLU A 28 1.92 -25.09 4.98
CA GLU A 28 2.33 -26.34 4.35
C GLU A 28 2.36 -26.22 2.83
N HIS A 29 1.42 -25.46 2.26
CA HIS A 29 1.25 -25.31 0.81
C HIS A 29 1.13 -23.83 0.42
N LEU A 30 1.67 -23.50 -0.74
CA LEU A 30 1.46 -22.20 -1.37
C LEU A 30 0.05 -22.11 -1.99
N HIS A 31 -0.54 -20.94 -1.94
CA HIS A 31 -1.73 -20.65 -2.74
C HIS A 31 -1.41 -20.65 -4.23
N PRO A 32 -2.39 -20.91 -5.12
CA PRO A 32 -2.14 -21.00 -6.57
C PRO A 32 -1.32 -19.83 -7.15
N PRO A 33 -1.66 -18.56 -6.95
CA PRO A 33 -0.88 -17.45 -7.51
C PRO A 33 0.50 -17.26 -6.84
N GLN A 34 0.65 -17.70 -5.58
CA GLN A 34 1.96 -17.71 -4.93
C GLN A 34 2.89 -18.73 -5.58
N TYR A 35 2.37 -19.92 -5.87
CA TYR A 35 3.13 -20.97 -6.53
C TYR A 35 3.50 -20.58 -7.98
N GLU A 36 2.58 -19.98 -8.72
CA GLU A 36 2.82 -19.46 -10.06
C GLU A 36 4.01 -18.47 -10.10
N ALA A 37 4.19 -17.68 -9.04
CA ALA A 37 5.30 -16.75 -8.93
C ALA A 37 6.65 -17.43 -8.67
N MET A 38 6.71 -18.69 -8.26
CA MET A 38 7.97 -19.33 -7.80
C MET A 38 8.99 -19.51 -8.93
N GLU A 39 8.56 -19.77 -10.15
CA GLU A 39 9.48 -19.85 -11.29
C GLU A 39 10.25 -18.55 -11.46
N ALA A 40 9.55 -17.41 -11.45
CA ALA A 40 10.15 -16.08 -11.54
C ALA A 40 10.99 -15.72 -10.30
N VAL A 41 10.58 -16.17 -9.10
CA VAL A 41 11.35 -15.99 -7.87
C VAL A 41 12.71 -16.67 -7.96
N PHE A 42 12.73 -17.96 -8.35
CA PHE A 42 13.96 -18.75 -8.37
C PHE A 42 14.85 -18.46 -9.59
N SER A 43 14.27 -18.03 -10.73
CA SER A 43 15.04 -17.53 -11.87
C SER A 43 15.56 -16.10 -11.67
N ARG A 44 15.19 -15.45 -10.56
CA ARG A 44 15.56 -14.06 -10.22
C ARG A 44 15.04 -13.01 -11.20
N SER A 45 13.98 -13.32 -11.91
CA SER A 45 13.26 -12.37 -12.74
C SER A 45 12.52 -11.35 -11.87
N ASN A 46 12.36 -10.12 -12.35
CA ASN A 46 11.47 -9.17 -11.70
C ASN A 46 10.02 -9.68 -11.74
N ILE A 47 9.23 -9.34 -10.73
CA ILE A 47 7.86 -9.82 -10.59
C ILE A 47 6.93 -8.65 -10.33
N LEU A 48 5.81 -8.60 -11.05
CA LEU A 48 4.63 -7.85 -10.67
C LEU A 48 3.53 -8.83 -10.27
N LEU A 49 3.27 -8.92 -8.98
CA LEU A 49 2.22 -9.78 -8.41
C LEU A 49 0.96 -8.95 -8.17
N ALA A 50 0.00 -9.03 -9.10
CA ALA A 50 -1.27 -8.29 -9.08
C ALA A 50 -2.41 -9.23 -8.69
N ILE A 51 -2.61 -9.41 -7.38
CA ILE A 51 -3.62 -10.31 -6.81
C ILE A 51 -4.40 -9.62 -5.69
N PRO A 52 -5.62 -10.06 -5.34
CA PRO A 52 -6.45 -9.41 -4.34
C PRO A 52 -5.76 -9.26 -2.98
N THR A 53 -6.24 -8.33 -2.16
CA THR A 53 -5.82 -8.21 -0.75
C THR A 53 -6.16 -9.48 0.03
N ALA A 54 -5.39 -9.77 1.08
CA ALA A 54 -5.50 -10.98 1.90
C ALA A 54 -5.16 -12.32 1.19
N SER A 55 -4.59 -12.30 -0.03
CA SER A 55 -4.13 -13.51 -0.74
C SER A 55 -2.70 -13.93 -0.39
N GLY A 56 -2.08 -13.34 0.63
CA GLY A 56 -0.75 -13.73 1.10
C GLY A 56 0.42 -13.28 0.21
N LYS A 57 0.32 -12.15 -0.49
CA LYS A 57 1.37 -11.58 -1.35
C LYS A 57 2.75 -11.51 -0.70
N SER A 58 2.80 -11.11 0.57
CA SER A 58 4.05 -10.92 1.31
C SER A 58 4.90 -12.19 1.40
N LEU A 59 4.30 -13.39 1.40
CA LEU A 59 5.04 -14.64 1.43
C LEU A 59 5.92 -14.82 0.20
N VAL A 60 5.47 -14.42 -0.99
CA VAL A 60 6.27 -14.45 -2.23
C VAL A 60 7.49 -13.55 -2.09
N ALA A 61 7.31 -12.34 -1.56
CA ALA A 61 8.42 -11.43 -1.31
C ALA A 61 9.40 -11.97 -0.26
N TYR A 62 8.91 -12.60 0.81
CA TYR A 62 9.80 -13.21 1.82
C TYR A 62 10.60 -14.36 1.25
N ILE A 63 9.98 -15.24 0.45
CA ILE A 63 10.68 -16.32 -0.24
C ILE A 63 11.76 -15.76 -1.18
N ALA A 64 11.44 -14.71 -1.96
CA ALA A 64 12.39 -14.06 -2.86
C ALA A 64 13.59 -13.45 -2.09
N ILE A 65 13.32 -12.73 -0.99
CA ILE A 65 14.38 -12.17 -0.12
C ILE A 65 15.29 -13.28 0.40
N LEU A 66 14.70 -14.32 1.00
CA LEU A 66 15.47 -15.42 1.60
C LEU A 66 16.27 -16.21 0.55
N ASN A 67 15.70 -16.43 -0.64
CA ASN A 67 16.40 -17.02 -1.77
C ASN A 67 17.61 -16.19 -2.20
N GLN A 68 17.47 -14.86 -2.28
CA GLN A 68 18.57 -13.96 -2.63
C GLN A 68 19.66 -13.93 -1.55
N LEU A 69 19.29 -13.69 -0.29
CA LEU A 69 20.26 -13.46 0.79
C LEU A 69 20.97 -14.74 1.25
N LEU A 70 20.32 -15.91 1.16
CA LEU A 70 20.86 -17.16 1.69
C LEU A 70 21.48 -18.06 0.61
N THR A 71 21.00 -17.97 -0.64
CA THR A 71 21.39 -18.90 -1.69
C THR A 71 22.24 -18.23 -2.78
N HIS A 72 21.77 -17.10 -3.33
CA HIS A 72 22.41 -16.51 -4.52
C HIS A 72 23.44 -15.43 -4.20
N ASN A 73 23.14 -14.55 -3.25
CA ASN A 73 23.98 -13.41 -2.90
C ASN A 73 24.15 -13.28 -1.38
N PRO A 74 24.81 -14.27 -0.72
CA PRO A 74 25.07 -14.19 0.72
C PRO A 74 25.83 -12.92 1.08
N GLY A 75 25.39 -12.24 2.16
CA GLY A 75 25.96 -10.98 2.61
C GLY A 75 25.46 -9.75 1.84
N SER A 76 24.57 -9.91 0.86
CA SER A 76 23.87 -8.79 0.22
C SER A 76 22.72 -8.27 1.09
N ARG A 77 22.07 -7.21 0.63
CA ARG A 77 20.96 -6.55 1.34
C ARG A 77 19.66 -6.62 0.56
N ALA A 78 18.55 -6.78 1.29
CA ALA A 78 17.20 -6.57 0.79
C ALA A 78 16.66 -5.20 1.22
N VAL A 79 15.90 -4.54 0.34
CA VAL A 79 15.13 -3.32 0.66
C VAL A 79 13.64 -3.62 0.50
N TYR A 80 12.88 -3.45 1.58
CA TYR A 80 11.41 -3.64 1.60
C TYR A 80 10.72 -2.29 1.75
N ILE A 81 10.12 -1.81 0.67
CA ILE A 81 9.47 -0.49 0.61
C ILE A 81 7.99 -0.66 0.94
N VAL A 82 7.51 0.13 1.88
CA VAL A 82 6.09 0.18 2.27
C VAL A 82 5.57 1.60 2.26
N PRO A 83 4.27 1.82 2.00
CA PRO A 83 3.73 3.17 1.90
C PRO A 83 3.47 3.83 3.26
N LEU A 84 3.35 3.06 4.34
CA LEU A 84 2.88 3.55 5.64
C LEU A 84 3.75 3.04 6.78
N LYS A 85 4.00 3.91 7.78
CA LYS A 85 4.74 3.55 9.00
C LYS A 85 4.11 2.36 9.75
N ALA A 86 2.78 2.26 9.75
CA ALA A 86 2.08 1.15 10.40
C ALA A 86 2.40 -0.20 9.71
N LEU A 87 2.38 -0.22 8.38
CA LEU A 87 2.73 -1.40 7.59
C LEU A 87 4.22 -1.75 7.75
N ALA A 88 5.09 -0.74 7.82
CA ALA A 88 6.51 -0.96 8.11
C ALA A 88 6.73 -1.69 9.44
N SER A 89 6.01 -1.29 10.49
CA SER A 89 6.08 -1.95 11.79
C SER A 89 5.53 -3.38 11.75
N GLU A 90 4.45 -3.63 11.02
CA GLU A 90 3.91 -4.99 10.83
C GLU A 90 4.91 -5.89 10.11
N LYS A 91 5.48 -5.42 8.99
CA LYS A 91 6.48 -6.17 8.23
C LYS A 91 7.79 -6.37 9.01
N PHE A 92 8.14 -5.40 9.86
CA PHE A 92 9.29 -5.53 10.74
C PHE A 92 9.12 -6.66 11.75
N GLU A 93 7.97 -6.78 12.40
CA GLU A 93 7.73 -7.86 13.36
C GLU A 93 7.69 -9.23 12.65
N GLU A 94 7.03 -9.34 11.47
CA GLU A 94 7.01 -10.57 10.68
C GLU A 94 8.42 -11.01 10.25
N LEU A 95 9.20 -10.08 9.65
CA LEU A 95 10.56 -10.40 9.19
C LEU A 95 11.56 -10.58 10.34
N LYS A 96 11.35 -9.92 11.49
CA LYS A 96 12.16 -10.11 12.69
C LYS A 96 11.99 -11.52 13.26
N GLU A 97 10.78 -12.08 13.23
CA GLU A 97 10.54 -13.47 13.63
C GLU A 97 11.34 -14.44 12.74
N ILE A 98 11.27 -14.25 11.41
CA ILE A 98 12.07 -15.02 10.45
C ILE A 98 13.57 -14.81 10.70
N GLY A 99 14.02 -13.56 10.81
CA GLY A 99 15.42 -13.20 10.97
C GLY A 99 16.04 -13.77 12.25
N THR A 100 15.26 -13.81 13.34
CA THR A 100 15.70 -14.39 14.61
C THR A 100 16.02 -15.89 14.48
N GLU A 101 15.21 -16.64 13.73
CA GLU A 101 15.39 -18.07 13.53
C GLU A 101 16.52 -18.38 12.52
N ILE A 102 16.70 -17.53 11.51
CA ILE A 102 17.60 -17.78 10.38
C ILE A 102 18.95 -17.07 10.54
N GLY A 103 19.06 -16.12 11.48
CA GLY A 103 20.29 -15.36 11.74
C GLY A 103 20.44 -14.11 10.87
N LEU A 104 19.34 -13.52 10.37
CA LEU A 104 19.33 -12.28 9.59
C LEU A 104 18.98 -11.09 10.48
N LYS A 105 19.66 -9.96 10.25
CA LYS A 105 19.44 -8.69 10.94
C LYS A 105 18.42 -7.83 10.20
N ILE A 106 17.41 -7.37 10.90
CA ILE A 106 16.34 -6.56 10.32
C ILE A 106 16.45 -5.10 10.79
N GLY A 107 16.47 -4.17 9.84
CA GLY A 107 16.47 -2.74 10.08
C GLY A 107 15.11 -2.11 9.76
N LEU A 108 14.72 -1.10 10.54
CA LEU A 108 13.49 -0.34 10.33
C LEU A 108 13.80 1.14 10.12
N GLY A 109 13.52 1.65 8.91
CA GLY A 109 13.69 3.05 8.52
C GLY A 109 12.34 3.78 8.43
N VAL A 110 11.84 4.35 9.53
CA VAL A 110 10.61 5.14 9.55
C VAL A 110 10.80 6.41 10.37
N GLY A 111 10.49 7.58 9.80
CA GLY A 111 10.58 8.87 10.48
C GLY A 111 11.98 9.49 10.51
N ASP A 112 12.13 10.60 11.26
CA ASP A 112 13.33 11.47 11.26
C ASP A 112 14.30 11.18 12.42
N ALA A 113 14.00 10.19 13.28
CA ALA A 113 14.77 9.97 14.51
C ALA A 113 16.15 9.34 14.23
N THR A 114 17.19 10.02 14.69
CA THR A 114 18.60 9.58 14.63
C THR A 114 18.91 8.31 15.43
N ALA A 115 18.07 7.94 16.40
CA ALA A 115 18.23 6.74 17.22
C ALA A 115 18.02 5.43 16.44
N GLU A 116 17.22 5.44 15.38
CA GLU A 116 16.94 4.28 14.52
C GLU A 116 18.04 4.05 13.47
N ALA A 117 18.90 5.05 13.26
CA ALA A 117 19.97 5.00 12.26
C ALA A 117 21.03 3.90 12.50
N LYS A 118 21.24 3.49 13.75
CA LYS A 118 22.25 2.45 14.08
C LYS A 118 21.87 1.05 13.59
N ASN A 119 20.57 0.74 13.55
CA ASN A 119 20.10 -0.55 13.07
C ASN A 119 20.02 -0.63 11.53
N ILE A 120 20.14 0.49 10.83
CA ILE A 120 20.04 0.55 9.37
C ILE A 120 21.35 0.18 8.68
N GLU A 121 22.49 0.51 9.29
CA GLU A 121 23.81 0.30 8.68
C GLU A 121 24.17 -1.18 8.58
N ASP A 122 23.88 -1.96 9.61
CA ASP A 122 24.28 -3.37 9.75
C ASP A 122 23.14 -4.37 9.45
N CYS A 123 22.03 -3.95 8.87
CA CYS A 123 20.91 -4.85 8.58
C CYS A 123 21.07 -5.56 7.24
N ASP A 124 20.60 -6.81 7.20
CA ASP A 124 20.49 -7.61 5.99
C ASP A 124 19.20 -7.27 5.23
N ILE A 125 18.12 -6.92 5.96
CA ILE A 125 16.83 -6.51 5.39
C ILE A 125 16.46 -5.15 5.95
N LEU A 126 16.37 -4.14 5.08
CA LEU A 126 15.93 -2.80 5.43
C LEU A 126 14.46 -2.61 5.05
N ILE A 127 13.60 -2.41 6.05
CA ILE A 127 12.20 -2.04 5.84
C ILE A 127 12.06 -0.54 6.00
N CYS A 128 11.52 0.15 5.00
CA CYS A 128 11.40 1.60 5.04
C CYS A 128 10.20 2.13 4.24
N THR A 129 9.80 3.38 4.54
CA THR A 129 8.85 4.10 3.67
C THR A 129 9.58 4.69 2.45
N SER A 130 8.81 5.01 1.39
CA SER A 130 9.37 5.62 0.18
C SER A 130 10.10 6.92 0.48
N GLU A 131 9.58 7.76 1.37
CA GLU A 131 10.20 9.03 1.75
C GLU A 131 11.52 8.81 2.50
N LYS A 132 11.57 7.81 3.38
CA LYS A 132 12.81 7.48 4.11
C LYS A 132 13.85 6.89 3.18
N LEU A 133 13.45 6.03 2.25
CA LEU A 133 14.35 5.49 1.24
C LEU A 133 14.96 6.58 0.36
N ASP A 134 14.14 7.53 -0.12
CA ASP A 134 14.62 8.67 -0.89
C ASP A 134 15.64 9.51 -0.09
N SER A 135 15.36 9.75 1.19
CA SER A 135 16.33 10.41 2.09
C SER A 135 17.63 9.62 2.26
N LEU A 136 17.55 8.29 2.45
CA LEU A 136 18.73 7.43 2.60
C LEU A 136 19.56 7.37 1.31
N MET A 137 18.95 7.27 0.14
CA MET A 137 19.66 7.28 -1.14
C MET A 137 20.38 8.60 -1.40
N ARG A 138 19.87 9.71 -0.85
CA ARG A 138 20.53 11.02 -0.95
C ARG A 138 21.67 11.23 0.04
N THR A 139 21.52 10.72 1.27
CA THR A 139 22.46 11.01 2.36
C THR A 139 23.44 9.87 2.64
N ARG A 140 23.12 8.65 2.23
CA ARG A 140 23.87 7.40 2.51
C ARG A 140 23.74 6.45 1.34
N SER A 141 24.15 6.89 0.15
CA SER A 141 24.05 6.09 -1.08
C SER A 141 24.83 4.77 -1.01
N GLU A 142 25.86 4.69 -0.18
CA GLU A 142 26.66 3.48 0.08
C GLU A 142 25.81 2.32 0.63
N LEU A 143 24.71 2.61 1.35
CA LEU A 143 23.79 1.57 1.82
C LEU A 143 23.11 0.80 0.68
N MET A 144 23.02 1.41 -0.50
CA MET A 144 22.42 0.79 -1.69
C MET A 144 23.43 -0.01 -2.53
N SER A 145 24.73 0.09 -2.23
CA SER A 145 25.79 -0.54 -3.05
C SER A 145 25.71 -2.06 -3.12
N ASN A 146 25.15 -2.70 -2.10
CA ASN A 146 25.06 -4.15 -1.97
C ASN A 146 23.60 -4.68 -1.97
N VAL A 147 22.67 -3.93 -2.55
CA VAL A 147 21.27 -4.38 -2.66
C VAL A 147 21.13 -5.39 -3.78
N SER A 148 20.57 -6.57 -3.49
CA SER A 148 20.31 -7.66 -4.43
C SER A 148 18.83 -7.92 -4.69
N VAL A 149 17.94 -7.45 -3.81
CA VAL A 149 16.50 -7.56 -3.98
C VAL A 149 15.77 -6.34 -3.42
N VAL A 150 14.78 -5.87 -4.14
CA VAL A 150 13.93 -4.74 -3.79
C VAL A 150 12.48 -5.21 -3.80
N VAL A 151 11.77 -5.00 -2.73
CA VAL A 151 10.33 -5.24 -2.64
C VAL A 151 9.60 -3.90 -2.58
N ALA A 152 8.63 -3.69 -3.45
CA ALA A 152 7.69 -2.57 -3.41
C ALA A 152 6.30 -3.09 -3.02
N ASP A 153 5.93 -2.95 -1.75
CA ASP A 153 4.63 -3.40 -1.25
C ASP A 153 3.55 -2.33 -1.47
N GLU A 154 2.31 -2.78 -1.66
CA GLU A 154 1.17 -1.93 -2.03
C GLU A 154 1.49 -1.02 -3.24
N PHE A 155 2.11 -1.63 -4.26
CA PHE A 155 2.64 -0.95 -5.44
C PHE A 155 1.59 -0.10 -6.19
N HIS A 156 0.30 -0.46 -6.11
CA HIS A 156 -0.80 0.33 -6.68
C HIS A 156 -0.88 1.76 -6.11
N LEU A 157 -0.24 2.06 -4.98
CA LEU A 157 -0.10 3.44 -4.47
C LEU A 157 0.82 4.33 -5.32
N LEU A 158 1.39 3.82 -6.39
CA LEU A 158 1.95 4.63 -7.48
C LEU A 158 0.94 5.67 -8.00
N HIS A 159 -0.37 5.38 -7.93
CA HIS A 159 -1.46 6.31 -8.27
C HIS A 159 -1.76 7.36 -7.18
N ASP A 160 -1.17 7.27 -6.00
CA ASP A 160 -1.35 8.28 -4.93
C ASP A 160 -0.63 9.58 -5.29
N SER A 161 -1.35 10.71 -5.21
CA SER A 161 -0.82 12.02 -5.62
C SER A 161 0.35 12.51 -4.78
N THR A 162 0.51 12.02 -3.55
CA THR A 162 1.54 12.44 -2.61
C THR A 162 2.73 11.49 -2.55
N ARG A 163 2.48 10.17 -2.59
CA ARG A 163 3.51 9.12 -2.41
C ARG A 163 3.96 8.50 -3.72
N GLY A 164 3.07 8.46 -4.72
CA GLY A 164 3.34 7.86 -6.02
C GLY A 164 4.60 8.41 -6.68
N PRO A 165 4.78 9.73 -6.80
CA PRO A 165 5.97 10.31 -7.40
C PRO A 165 7.27 9.87 -6.72
N THR A 166 7.30 9.85 -5.39
CA THR A 166 8.50 9.43 -4.64
C THR A 166 8.78 7.94 -4.83
N LEU A 167 7.75 7.08 -4.84
CA LEU A 167 7.92 5.65 -5.13
C LEU A 167 8.46 5.43 -6.54
N GLU A 168 7.90 6.11 -7.53
CA GLU A 168 8.31 6.03 -8.93
C GLU A 168 9.79 6.42 -9.12
N ILE A 169 10.20 7.55 -8.57
CA ILE A 169 11.58 8.03 -8.62
C ILE A 169 12.54 7.07 -7.90
N ASN A 170 12.15 6.55 -6.73
CA ASN A 170 12.98 5.61 -5.98
C ASN A 170 13.21 4.31 -6.75
N LEU A 171 12.17 3.74 -7.34
CA LEU A 171 12.28 2.52 -8.14
C LEU A 171 13.13 2.75 -9.38
N THR A 172 12.93 3.85 -10.08
CA THR A 172 13.75 4.21 -11.24
C THR A 172 15.21 4.36 -10.83
N ARG A 173 15.51 5.08 -9.74
CA ARG A 173 16.88 5.27 -9.24
C ARG A 173 17.53 3.95 -8.80
N LEU A 174 16.80 3.09 -8.07
CA LEU A 174 17.31 1.77 -7.66
C LEU A 174 17.61 0.89 -8.87
N ARG A 175 16.76 0.86 -9.89
CA ARG A 175 16.97 0.09 -11.11
C ARG A 175 18.19 0.60 -11.90
N THR A 176 18.42 1.90 -11.91
CA THR A 176 19.63 2.50 -12.53
C THR A 176 20.89 2.16 -11.73
N LEU A 177 20.87 2.28 -10.41
CA LEU A 177 22.01 2.00 -9.54
C LEU A 177 22.32 0.51 -9.40
N ARG A 178 21.30 -0.34 -9.43
CA ARG A 178 21.38 -1.79 -9.20
C ARG A 178 20.59 -2.58 -10.25
N PRO A 179 21.01 -2.55 -11.53
CA PRO A 179 20.26 -3.18 -12.62
C PRO A 179 20.09 -4.70 -12.46
N ASN A 180 20.96 -5.35 -11.68
CA ASN A 180 20.90 -6.79 -11.41
C ASN A 180 20.13 -7.13 -10.12
N ALA A 181 19.60 -6.15 -9.38
CA ALA A 181 18.77 -6.42 -8.22
C ALA A 181 17.38 -6.89 -8.68
N GLN A 182 16.92 -8.00 -8.11
CA GLN A 182 15.56 -8.52 -8.38
C GLN A 182 14.52 -7.56 -7.81
N LEU A 183 13.54 -7.14 -8.60
CA LEU A 183 12.43 -6.29 -8.17
C LEU A 183 11.15 -7.11 -8.01
N ILE A 184 10.54 -7.03 -6.84
CA ILE A 184 9.27 -7.67 -6.51
C ILE A 184 8.23 -6.59 -6.20
N ALA A 185 7.31 -6.33 -7.11
CA ALA A 185 6.21 -5.40 -6.91
C ALA A 185 4.94 -6.15 -6.49
N LEU A 186 4.46 -5.88 -5.28
CA LEU A 186 3.23 -6.48 -4.74
C LEU A 186 2.09 -5.48 -4.86
N SER A 187 1.08 -5.82 -5.64
CA SER A 187 -0.04 -4.94 -5.95
C SER A 187 -1.39 -5.60 -5.63
N ALA A 188 -2.38 -4.78 -5.31
CA ALA A 188 -3.77 -5.16 -5.54
C ALA A 188 -4.02 -5.25 -7.06
N THR A 189 -5.14 -5.82 -7.47
CA THR A 189 -5.57 -5.83 -8.88
C THR A 189 -5.75 -4.39 -9.37
N VAL A 190 -5.22 -4.06 -10.54
CA VAL A 190 -5.29 -2.76 -11.22
C VAL A 190 -5.55 -2.95 -12.70
N GLY A 191 -6.04 -1.91 -13.41
CA GLY A 191 -6.48 -2.01 -14.80
C GLY A 191 -5.33 -2.33 -15.77
N ASN A 192 -4.23 -1.60 -15.68
CA ASN A 192 -3.11 -1.63 -16.65
C ASN A 192 -1.88 -2.41 -16.15
N CYS A 193 -2.09 -3.60 -15.57
CA CYS A 193 -0.99 -4.43 -15.04
C CYS A 193 0.09 -4.71 -16.09
N GLU A 194 -0.29 -4.90 -17.35
CA GLU A 194 0.60 -5.26 -18.47
C GLU A 194 1.60 -4.12 -18.78
N ILE A 195 1.13 -2.86 -18.75
CA ILE A 195 1.98 -1.67 -18.95
C ILE A 195 2.97 -1.51 -17.79
N LEU A 196 2.48 -1.73 -16.56
CA LEU A 196 3.32 -1.67 -15.36
C LEU A 196 4.39 -2.77 -15.37
N ALA A 197 4.03 -4.00 -15.75
CA ALA A 197 4.97 -5.10 -15.87
C ALA A 197 6.05 -4.81 -16.93
N THR A 198 5.66 -4.24 -18.07
CA THR A 198 6.60 -3.80 -19.12
C THR A 198 7.56 -2.74 -18.59
N TRP A 199 7.06 -1.71 -17.89
CA TRP A 199 7.93 -0.70 -17.28
C TRP A 199 8.93 -1.28 -16.30
N LEU A 200 8.51 -2.26 -15.48
CA LEU A 200 9.38 -2.89 -14.47
C LEU A 200 10.29 -3.97 -15.05
N ASP A 201 10.14 -4.33 -16.34
CA ASP A 201 10.76 -5.52 -16.94
C ASP A 201 10.48 -6.76 -16.09
N ALA A 202 9.19 -6.99 -15.77
CA ALA A 202 8.75 -7.95 -14.79
C ALA A 202 7.82 -9.02 -15.38
N THR A 203 7.92 -10.24 -14.87
CA THR A 203 6.93 -11.29 -15.08
C THR A 203 5.64 -10.89 -14.35
N LEU A 204 4.54 -10.78 -15.11
CA LEU A 204 3.22 -10.48 -14.56
C LEU A 204 2.56 -11.76 -14.06
N ILE A 205 2.21 -11.77 -12.78
CA ILE A 205 1.32 -12.78 -12.17
C ILE A 205 0.02 -12.07 -11.79
N LYS A 206 -1.06 -12.39 -12.51
CA LYS A 206 -2.38 -11.76 -12.32
C LYS A 206 -3.41 -12.83 -12.01
N SER A 207 -4.11 -12.68 -10.90
CA SER A 207 -5.14 -13.65 -10.49
C SER A 207 -6.19 -12.97 -9.63
N ASP A 208 -7.43 -13.42 -9.76
CA ASP A 208 -8.56 -13.03 -8.91
C ASP A 208 -8.78 -14.02 -7.77
N TRP A 209 -7.90 -15.02 -7.63
CA TRP A 209 -7.97 -16.04 -6.60
C TRP A 209 -7.93 -15.44 -5.18
N ARG A 210 -8.78 -15.96 -4.31
CA ARG A 210 -8.86 -15.57 -2.90
C ARG A 210 -8.93 -16.80 -1.99
N PRO A 211 -8.37 -16.73 -0.76
CA PRO A 211 -8.51 -17.80 0.23
C PRO A 211 -9.92 -17.94 0.79
N VAL A 212 -10.74 -16.88 0.69
CA VAL A 212 -12.15 -16.83 1.09
C VAL A 212 -12.91 -16.14 -0.03
N ASP A 213 -13.90 -16.79 -0.59
CA ASP A 213 -14.75 -16.22 -1.64
C ASP A 213 -15.58 -15.06 -1.10
N LEU A 214 -15.86 -14.06 -1.95
CA LEU A 214 -16.68 -12.92 -1.59
C LEU A 214 -18.08 -13.02 -2.18
N GLU A 215 -19.08 -12.82 -1.33
CA GLU A 215 -20.45 -12.55 -1.75
C GLU A 215 -20.69 -11.04 -1.72
N TYR A 216 -20.93 -10.48 -2.89
CA TYR A 216 -21.25 -9.06 -3.04
C TYR A 216 -22.75 -8.84 -2.89
N SER A 217 -23.14 -7.86 -2.06
CA SER A 217 -24.55 -7.52 -1.86
C SER A 217 -24.76 -6.01 -1.78
N THR A 218 -25.89 -5.56 -2.29
CA THR A 218 -26.40 -4.21 -2.03
C THR A 218 -27.42 -4.24 -0.91
N LEU A 219 -27.34 -3.24 -0.03
CA LEU A 219 -28.35 -3.03 1.02
C LEU A 219 -29.11 -1.74 0.73
N HIS A 220 -30.42 -1.86 0.51
CA HIS A 220 -31.33 -0.74 0.41
C HIS A 220 -32.44 -0.87 1.45
N ASP A 221 -32.60 0.12 2.31
CA ASP A 221 -33.47 0.08 3.48
C ASP A 221 -33.16 -1.14 4.36
N ARG A 222 -33.99 -2.19 4.28
CA ARG A 222 -33.82 -3.47 4.98
C ARG A 222 -33.65 -4.64 4.04
N HIS A 223 -33.62 -4.38 2.73
CA HIS A 223 -33.53 -5.42 1.72
C HIS A 223 -32.06 -5.60 1.31
N LEU A 224 -31.54 -6.76 1.65
CA LEU A 224 -30.22 -7.22 1.23
C LEU A 224 -30.39 -8.01 -0.05
N GLU A 225 -29.69 -7.63 -1.09
CA GLU A 225 -29.77 -8.26 -2.39
C GLU A 225 -28.37 -8.73 -2.84
N PRO A 226 -28.08 -10.04 -2.80
CA PRO A 226 -26.88 -10.61 -3.36
C PRO A 226 -26.84 -10.42 -4.87
N ARG A 227 -25.65 -10.06 -5.40
CA ARG A 227 -25.44 -9.68 -6.80
C ARG A 227 -24.45 -10.60 -7.50
N LYS A 228 -24.70 -10.91 -8.77
CA LYS A 228 -23.78 -11.66 -9.64
C LYS A 228 -23.76 -11.05 -11.04
N VAL A 229 -22.70 -11.33 -11.78
CA VAL A 229 -22.66 -11.10 -13.23
C VAL A 229 -23.32 -12.28 -13.95
N GLN A 230 -24.26 -11.99 -14.81
CA GLN A 230 -24.74 -12.96 -15.78
C GLN A 230 -24.08 -12.66 -17.13
N SER A 231 -23.14 -13.51 -17.53
CA SER A 231 -22.54 -13.43 -18.87
C SER A 231 -23.52 -13.97 -19.90
N SER A 232 -23.91 -13.14 -20.85
CA SER A 232 -24.57 -13.54 -22.07
C SER A 232 -23.63 -13.37 -23.27
N SER A 233 -23.93 -14.00 -24.41
CA SER A 233 -23.08 -13.92 -25.62
C SER A 233 -22.91 -12.50 -26.18
N MET A 234 -23.66 -11.52 -25.70
CA MET A 234 -23.62 -10.13 -26.20
C MET A 234 -23.36 -9.07 -25.12
N ASP A 235 -23.79 -9.31 -23.85
CA ASP A 235 -23.61 -8.33 -22.77
C ASP A 235 -23.47 -9.01 -21.40
N ASN A 236 -22.63 -8.45 -20.55
CA ASN A 236 -22.57 -8.80 -19.14
C ASN A 236 -23.57 -7.92 -18.38
N THR A 237 -24.60 -8.52 -17.82
CA THR A 237 -25.58 -7.80 -17.00
C THR A 237 -25.44 -8.21 -15.53
N VAL A 238 -25.56 -7.23 -14.62
CA VAL A 238 -25.59 -7.48 -13.19
C VAL A 238 -27.02 -7.83 -12.79
N GLN A 239 -27.18 -8.96 -12.12
CA GLN A 239 -28.50 -9.45 -11.69
C GLN A 239 -28.49 -9.87 -10.23
N PRO A 240 -29.66 -9.85 -9.55
CA PRO A 240 -29.82 -10.50 -8.26
C PRO A 240 -29.47 -11.98 -8.33
N LEU A 241 -28.66 -12.46 -7.39
CA LEU A 241 -28.31 -13.87 -7.27
C LEU A 241 -29.48 -14.70 -6.71
N SER A 242 -30.23 -14.10 -5.80
CA SER A 242 -31.37 -14.69 -5.11
C SER A 242 -32.40 -13.60 -4.76
N PRO A 243 -33.63 -13.97 -4.36
CA PRO A 243 -34.59 -13.00 -3.85
C PRO A 243 -34.01 -12.19 -2.68
N PRO A 244 -34.38 -10.90 -2.56
CA PRO A 244 -33.90 -10.05 -1.48
C PRO A 244 -34.21 -10.66 -0.09
N ARG A 245 -33.22 -10.64 0.80
CA ARG A 245 -33.39 -11.01 2.20
C ARG A 245 -33.78 -9.79 3.02
N HIS A 246 -34.88 -9.90 3.79
CA HIS A 246 -35.28 -8.84 4.71
C HIS A 246 -34.48 -8.93 6.00
N LEU A 247 -33.84 -7.80 6.40
CA LEU A 247 -33.08 -7.69 7.64
C LEU A 247 -33.89 -6.93 8.70
N GLU A 248 -33.79 -7.39 9.95
CA GLU A 248 -34.48 -6.79 11.07
C GLU A 248 -33.74 -5.56 11.62
N GLY A 249 -34.50 -4.50 11.96
CA GLY A 249 -33.94 -3.32 12.63
C GLY A 249 -34.50 -1.97 12.17
N PRO A 250 -34.09 -0.87 12.81
CA PRO A 250 -34.60 0.47 12.51
C PRO A 250 -33.92 1.07 11.28
N LEU A 251 -34.69 1.55 10.30
CA LEU A 251 -34.20 2.22 9.09
C LEU A 251 -33.29 3.42 9.37
N SER A 252 -33.48 4.11 10.49
CA SER A 252 -32.62 5.23 10.90
C SER A 252 -31.17 4.84 11.22
N HIS A 253 -30.87 3.53 11.29
CA HIS A 253 -29.55 3.02 11.67
C HIS A 253 -29.16 1.78 10.82
N PRO A 254 -28.89 1.95 9.52
CA PRO A 254 -28.59 0.84 8.62
C PRO A 254 -27.35 0.05 9.02
N SER A 255 -26.31 0.69 9.51
CA SER A 255 -25.11 -0.04 10.00
C SER A 255 -25.41 -0.93 11.21
N TRP A 256 -26.41 -0.58 12.02
CA TRP A 256 -26.87 -1.45 13.11
C TRP A 256 -27.60 -2.68 12.58
N ILE A 257 -28.44 -2.53 11.57
CA ILE A 257 -29.12 -3.66 10.91
C ILE A 257 -28.09 -4.69 10.45
N VAL A 258 -27.05 -4.21 9.76
CA VAL A 258 -25.95 -5.03 9.25
C VAL A 258 -25.14 -5.70 10.37
N LEU A 259 -24.76 -4.91 11.39
CA LEU A 259 -23.96 -5.43 12.50
C LEU A 259 -24.74 -6.42 13.34
N ASN A 260 -26.01 -6.14 13.63
CA ASN A 260 -26.85 -7.03 14.43
C ASN A 260 -27.00 -8.39 13.77
N ASP A 261 -27.28 -8.42 12.46
CA ASP A 261 -27.34 -9.66 11.68
C ASP A 261 -25.99 -10.39 11.65
N SER A 262 -24.86 -9.66 11.60
CA SER A 262 -23.52 -10.27 11.69
C SER A 262 -23.27 -10.91 13.06
N ILE A 263 -23.68 -10.24 14.14
CA ILE A 263 -23.54 -10.76 15.51
C ILE A 263 -24.38 -12.01 15.71
N ASP A 264 -25.63 -12.04 15.20
CA ASP A 264 -26.52 -13.22 15.26
C ASP A 264 -25.90 -14.45 14.59
N GLN A 265 -25.01 -14.23 13.62
CA GLN A 265 -24.24 -15.27 12.93
C GLN A 265 -22.85 -15.50 13.53
N GLY A 266 -22.54 -14.94 14.70
CA GLY A 266 -21.24 -15.08 15.37
C GLY A 266 -20.08 -14.34 14.70
N GLY A 267 -20.37 -13.37 13.82
CA GLY A 267 -19.37 -12.64 13.06
C GLY A 267 -19.02 -11.26 13.62
N GLN A 268 -17.90 -10.71 13.14
CA GLN A 268 -17.48 -9.33 13.35
C GLN A 268 -17.71 -8.52 12.07
N GLY A 269 -17.88 -7.19 12.23
CA GLY A 269 -18.12 -6.28 11.10
C GLY A 269 -17.11 -5.15 11.00
N LEU A 270 -16.74 -4.78 9.76
CA LEU A 270 -16.09 -3.52 9.43
C LEU A 270 -17.08 -2.58 8.75
N VAL A 271 -17.16 -1.33 9.20
CA VAL A 271 -18.04 -0.31 8.60
C VAL A 271 -17.18 0.83 8.07
N PHE A 272 -17.06 0.95 6.77
CA PHE A 272 -16.32 2.03 6.13
C PHE A 272 -17.19 3.26 5.92
N VAL A 273 -16.68 4.42 6.30
CA VAL A 273 -17.35 5.72 6.24
C VAL A 273 -16.45 6.81 5.69
N GLY A 274 -17.02 7.83 5.05
CA GLY A 274 -16.27 8.82 4.30
C GLY A 274 -15.38 9.77 5.13
N THR A 275 -15.64 9.98 6.43
CA THR A 275 -14.90 10.96 7.25
C THR A 275 -14.56 10.45 8.65
N ARG A 276 -13.50 11.04 9.26
CA ARG A 276 -13.11 10.74 10.65
C ARG A 276 -14.25 10.99 11.65
N ARG A 277 -15.00 12.10 11.47
CA ARG A 277 -16.17 12.43 12.30
C ARG A 277 -17.27 11.41 12.15
N SER A 278 -17.52 10.93 10.93
CA SER A 278 -18.50 9.88 10.67
C SER A 278 -18.09 8.57 11.34
N ALA A 279 -16.80 8.19 11.33
CA ALA A 279 -16.32 6.99 12.00
C ALA A 279 -16.56 7.05 13.51
N GLN A 280 -16.23 8.15 14.17
CA GLN A 280 -16.48 8.37 15.59
C GLN A 280 -17.97 8.36 15.94
N SER A 281 -18.79 9.08 15.15
CA SER A 281 -20.24 9.14 15.36
C SER A 281 -20.91 7.78 15.21
N GLU A 282 -20.53 7.04 14.16
CA GLU A 282 -21.09 5.72 13.90
C GLU A 282 -20.67 4.71 14.98
N ALA A 283 -19.41 4.70 15.38
CA ALA A 283 -18.92 3.86 16.47
C ALA A 283 -19.66 4.13 17.79
N LYS A 284 -19.92 5.40 18.15
CA LYS A 284 -20.71 5.75 19.34
C LYS A 284 -22.14 5.16 19.29
N LYS A 285 -22.82 5.27 18.14
CA LYS A 285 -24.19 4.76 17.96
C LYS A 285 -24.23 3.23 18.06
N LEU A 286 -23.27 2.55 17.41
CA LEU A 286 -23.19 1.09 17.43
C LEU A 286 -22.80 0.58 18.82
N SER A 287 -21.82 1.20 19.47
CA SER A 287 -21.36 0.87 20.82
C SER A 287 -22.48 0.88 21.84
N ALA A 288 -23.33 1.91 21.83
CA ALA A 288 -24.47 2.00 22.75
C ALA A 288 -25.47 0.82 22.60
N ARG A 289 -25.60 0.30 21.37
CA ARG A 289 -26.51 -0.84 21.07
C ARG A 289 -25.86 -2.18 21.41
N VAL A 290 -24.58 -2.36 21.05
CA VAL A 290 -23.82 -3.58 21.38
C VAL A 290 -23.70 -3.73 22.89
N LYS A 291 -23.44 -2.63 23.64
CA LYS A 291 -23.39 -2.65 25.10
C LYS A 291 -24.68 -3.17 25.73
N LYS A 292 -25.85 -2.72 25.22
CA LYS A 292 -27.17 -3.21 25.68
C LYS A 292 -27.36 -4.71 25.41
N ARG A 293 -26.84 -5.19 24.30
CA ARG A 293 -26.89 -6.61 23.93
C ARG A 293 -25.96 -7.43 24.84
N PHE A 294 -24.70 -7.03 25.02
CA PHE A 294 -23.77 -7.71 25.92
C PHE A 294 -24.24 -7.75 27.36
N ALA A 295 -24.87 -6.69 27.87
CA ALA A 295 -25.42 -6.67 29.23
C ALA A 295 -26.50 -7.76 29.45
N LYS A 296 -27.16 -8.24 28.39
CA LYS A 296 -28.15 -9.29 28.45
C LYS A 296 -27.57 -10.68 28.16
N GLU A 297 -26.69 -10.79 27.18
CA GLU A 297 -26.25 -12.07 26.61
C GLU A 297 -24.86 -12.49 27.10
N GLN A 298 -23.94 -11.56 27.36
CA GLN A 298 -22.51 -11.80 27.66
C GLN A 298 -21.93 -10.73 28.62
N PRO A 299 -22.46 -10.60 29.87
CA PRO A 299 -22.06 -9.53 30.78
C PRO A 299 -20.57 -9.59 31.17
N GLU A 300 -19.95 -10.78 31.20
CA GLU A 300 -18.52 -10.97 31.48
C GLU A 300 -17.63 -10.26 30.47
N ARG A 301 -18.06 -10.16 29.23
CA ARG A 301 -17.33 -9.48 28.15
C ARG A 301 -17.17 -7.99 28.40
N LEU A 302 -18.11 -7.38 29.11
CA LEU A 302 -18.03 -5.97 29.47
C LEU A 302 -16.87 -5.69 30.44
N ILE A 303 -16.49 -6.66 31.28
CA ILE A 303 -15.36 -6.52 32.21
C ILE A 303 -14.03 -6.46 31.45
N GLU A 304 -13.85 -7.32 30.45
CA GLU A 304 -12.64 -7.31 29.61
C GLU A 304 -12.56 -6.02 28.79
N LEU A 305 -13.68 -5.55 28.26
CA LEU A 305 -13.75 -4.29 27.50
C LEU A 305 -13.45 -3.06 28.37
N GLU A 306 -13.84 -3.08 29.66
CA GLU A 306 -13.51 -2.01 30.62
C GLU A 306 -11.98 -1.92 30.80
N GLN A 307 -11.29 -3.03 31.01
CA GLN A 307 -9.83 -3.07 31.16
C GLN A 307 -9.09 -2.50 29.92
N ILE A 308 -9.60 -2.82 28.72
CA ILE A 308 -9.06 -2.29 27.47
C ILE A 308 -9.30 -0.78 27.38
N ALA A 309 -10.50 -0.32 27.71
CA ALA A 309 -10.87 1.09 27.70
C ALA A 309 -10.01 1.92 28.66
N ASP A 310 -9.79 1.43 29.88
CA ASP A 310 -8.93 2.07 30.87
C ASP A 310 -7.48 2.23 30.38
N SER A 311 -6.97 1.25 29.61
CA SER A 311 -5.64 1.32 29.01
C SER A 311 -5.52 2.41 27.93
N LEU A 312 -6.64 2.83 27.33
CA LEU A 312 -6.72 3.86 26.29
C LEU A 312 -6.85 5.27 26.88
N GLU A 313 -7.43 5.42 28.08
CA GLU A 313 -7.62 6.72 28.72
C GLU A 313 -6.30 7.36 29.17
N GLY A 314 -5.29 6.60 29.56
CA GLY A 314 -3.90 6.99 29.80
C GLY A 314 -3.69 8.29 30.60
N ARG A 315 -2.40 8.69 30.81
CA ARG A 315 -2.03 9.91 31.58
C ARG A 315 -2.34 11.23 30.88
N THR A 316 -2.56 11.24 29.57
CA THR A 316 -2.95 12.41 28.77
C THR A 316 -4.38 12.23 28.28
N GLN A 317 -5.33 12.77 29.03
CA GLN A 317 -6.74 12.80 28.64
C GLN A 317 -6.91 13.69 27.40
N THR A 318 -7.15 13.07 26.26
CA THR A 318 -7.60 13.77 25.05
C THR A 318 -9.06 13.43 24.81
N SER A 319 -9.85 14.39 24.36
CA SER A 319 -11.28 14.18 24.03
C SER A 319 -11.51 13.03 23.04
N MET A 320 -10.51 12.75 22.20
CA MET A 320 -10.51 11.62 21.27
C MET A 320 -10.26 10.29 21.99
N GLY A 321 -9.33 10.24 22.96
CA GLY A 321 -9.05 9.06 23.78
C GLY A 321 -10.26 8.66 24.61
N GLU A 322 -10.90 9.61 25.28
CA GLU A 322 -12.14 9.41 26.06
C GLU A 322 -13.28 8.87 25.17
N THR A 323 -13.43 9.45 23.98
CA THR A 323 -14.43 9.00 23.01
C THR A 323 -14.16 7.55 22.55
N LEU A 324 -12.89 7.21 22.33
CA LEU A 324 -12.50 5.86 21.93
C LEU A 324 -12.76 4.85 23.04
N ALA A 325 -12.35 5.17 24.27
CA ALA A 325 -12.59 4.34 25.44
C ALA A 325 -14.09 4.10 25.66
N LEU A 326 -14.91 5.15 25.54
CA LEU A 326 -16.37 5.03 25.62
C LEU A 326 -16.92 4.03 24.58
N CYS A 327 -16.42 4.08 23.33
CA CYS A 327 -16.84 3.15 22.30
C CYS A 327 -16.39 1.72 22.61
N VAL A 328 -15.15 1.53 23.07
CA VAL A 328 -14.56 0.23 23.41
C VAL A 328 -15.33 -0.44 24.54
N ARG A 329 -15.74 0.29 25.60
CA ARG A 329 -16.62 -0.20 26.67
C ARG A 329 -17.93 -0.81 26.15
N GLY A 330 -18.36 -0.43 24.97
CA GLY A 330 -19.54 -1.02 24.30
C GLY A 330 -19.21 -2.03 23.21
N GLY A 331 -17.98 -2.52 23.11
CA GLY A 331 -17.59 -3.56 22.14
C GLY A 331 -17.43 -3.10 20.70
N VAL A 332 -17.30 -1.79 20.47
CA VAL A 332 -17.08 -1.19 19.14
C VAL A 332 -15.96 -0.16 19.24
N ALA A 333 -15.17 -0.01 18.19
CA ALA A 333 -14.18 1.08 18.11
C ALA A 333 -14.26 1.82 16.78
N PHE A 334 -13.57 2.96 16.69
CA PHE A 334 -13.33 3.63 15.43
C PHE A 334 -11.84 3.61 15.09
N HIS A 335 -11.52 3.62 13.79
CA HIS A 335 -10.15 3.59 13.30
C HIS A 335 -9.94 4.63 12.20
N HIS A 336 -8.98 5.52 12.37
CA HIS A 336 -8.56 6.50 11.38
C HIS A 336 -7.17 7.06 11.68
N ALA A 337 -6.55 7.75 10.73
CA ALA A 337 -5.18 8.28 10.85
C ALA A 337 -4.95 9.27 12.01
N GLY A 338 -6.01 9.82 12.61
CA GLY A 338 -5.91 10.72 13.78
C GLY A 338 -5.67 10.01 15.11
N LEU A 339 -5.74 8.68 15.17
CA LEU A 339 -5.40 7.92 16.37
C LEU A 339 -3.88 7.79 16.53
N THR A 340 -3.41 7.79 17.77
CA THR A 340 -2.00 7.50 18.09
C THR A 340 -1.66 6.04 17.73
N HIS A 341 -0.38 5.75 17.53
CA HIS A 341 0.09 4.39 17.26
C HIS A 341 -0.36 3.40 18.34
N ARG A 342 -0.20 3.75 19.63
CA ARG A 342 -0.64 2.93 20.76
C ARG A 342 -2.14 2.66 20.73
N GLN A 343 -2.97 3.68 20.48
CA GLN A 343 -4.42 3.49 20.39
C GLN A 343 -4.80 2.51 19.28
N ARG A 344 -4.17 2.66 18.10
CA ARG A 344 -4.39 1.73 16.98
C ARG A 344 -4.01 0.29 17.35
N GLN A 345 -2.81 0.07 17.90
CA GLN A 345 -2.38 -1.27 18.32
C GLN A 345 -3.35 -1.93 19.31
N VAL A 346 -3.84 -1.18 20.29
CA VAL A 346 -4.77 -1.71 21.30
C VAL A 346 -6.09 -2.15 20.66
N ILE A 347 -6.72 -1.31 19.83
CA ILE A 347 -8.00 -1.65 19.19
C ILE A 347 -7.86 -2.74 18.11
N GLU A 348 -6.76 -2.75 17.36
CA GLU A 348 -6.45 -3.78 16.38
C GLU A 348 -6.26 -5.15 17.06
N GLY A 349 -5.52 -5.16 18.17
CA GLY A 349 -5.33 -6.37 18.98
C GLY A 349 -6.63 -6.87 19.59
N ALA A 350 -7.47 -5.97 20.12
CA ALA A 350 -8.77 -6.33 20.66
C ALA A 350 -9.75 -6.85 19.58
N PHE A 351 -9.70 -6.28 18.38
CA PHE A 351 -10.50 -6.75 17.26
C PHE A 351 -10.04 -8.14 16.76
N LYS A 352 -8.73 -8.35 16.59
CA LYS A 352 -8.16 -9.66 16.21
C LYS A 352 -8.52 -10.77 17.22
N LYS A 353 -8.62 -10.44 18.51
CA LYS A 353 -9.04 -11.37 19.56
C LYS A 353 -10.57 -11.59 19.62
N GLY A 354 -11.34 -10.93 18.76
CA GLY A 354 -12.80 -11.04 18.75
C GLY A 354 -13.51 -10.30 19.89
N LEU A 355 -12.81 -9.49 20.70
CA LEU A 355 -13.39 -8.74 21.82
C LEU A 355 -14.24 -7.56 21.31
N LEU A 356 -13.80 -6.88 20.27
CA LEU A 356 -14.58 -5.87 19.57
C LEU A 356 -15.39 -6.52 18.44
N LEU A 357 -16.68 -6.26 18.39
CA LEU A 357 -17.57 -6.81 17.35
C LEU A 357 -17.61 -5.96 16.08
N ALA A 358 -17.25 -4.69 16.18
CA ALA A 358 -17.17 -3.83 15.00
C ALA A 358 -16.05 -2.78 15.10
N LEU A 359 -15.51 -2.43 13.92
CA LEU A 359 -14.71 -1.25 13.72
C LEU A 359 -15.39 -0.33 12.69
N CYS A 360 -15.53 0.97 13.03
CA CYS A 360 -15.94 2.01 12.09
C CYS A 360 -14.70 2.72 11.59
N ALA A 361 -14.38 2.63 10.31
CA ALA A 361 -13.12 3.07 9.77
C ALA A 361 -13.26 4.02 8.58
N THR A 362 -12.24 4.85 8.36
CA THR A 362 -12.05 5.56 7.08
C THR A 362 -11.33 4.63 6.08
N PRO A 363 -11.39 4.90 4.76
CA PRO A 363 -10.74 4.07 3.74
C PRO A 363 -9.25 3.82 3.97
N THR A 364 -8.55 4.71 4.70
CA THR A 364 -7.13 4.56 5.05
C THR A 364 -6.81 3.28 5.83
N LEU A 365 -7.79 2.66 6.50
CA LEU A 365 -7.62 1.35 7.14
C LEU A 365 -7.42 0.25 6.08
N ALA A 366 -8.14 0.34 4.97
CA ALA A 366 -8.09 -0.69 3.93
C ALA A 366 -6.70 -0.82 3.29
N ALA A 367 -5.95 0.28 3.20
CA ALA A 367 -4.61 0.31 2.59
C ALA A 367 -3.45 0.04 3.56
N GLY A 368 -3.68 -0.07 4.88
CA GLY A 368 -2.55 -0.02 5.80
C GLY A 368 -2.53 -1.03 6.95
N VAL A 369 -3.55 -1.84 7.13
CA VAL A 369 -3.62 -2.79 8.27
C VAL A 369 -4.35 -4.06 7.85
N ASN A 370 -3.81 -5.22 8.23
CA ASN A 370 -4.45 -6.51 7.99
C ASN A 370 -5.46 -6.85 9.08
N LEU A 371 -6.70 -6.36 8.91
CA LEU A 371 -7.84 -6.61 9.80
C LEU A 371 -9.02 -7.14 8.97
N PRO A 372 -9.09 -8.44 8.73
CA PRO A 372 -10.25 -9.04 8.08
C PRO A 372 -11.42 -9.17 9.06
N ALA A 373 -12.64 -9.07 8.54
CA ALA A 373 -13.87 -9.34 9.27
C ALA A 373 -14.77 -10.25 8.43
N ARG A 374 -15.67 -11.00 9.05
CA ARG A 374 -16.65 -11.78 8.29
C ARG A 374 -17.41 -10.90 7.31
N ARG A 375 -17.87 -9.73 7.77
CA ARG A 375 -18.68 -8.79 6.99
C ARG A 375 -18.05 -7.42 6.91
N VAL A 376 -18.08 -6.86 5.71
CA VAL A 376 -17.70 -5.48 5.45
C VAL A 376 -18.89 -4.71 4.89
N LEU A 377 -19.18 -3.56 5.47
CA LEU A 377 -20.15 -2.61 4.96
C LEU A 377 -19.44 -1.34 4.50
N VAL A 378 -19.50 -1.04 3.22
CA VAL A 378 -19.18 0.29 2.72
C VAL A 378 -20.43 1.15 2.80
N ARG A 379 -20.49 2.02 3.83
CA ARG A 379 -21.66 2.88 4.09
C ARG A 379 -21.69 4.11 3.19
N ASP A 380 -20.52 4.69 2.90
CA ASP A 380 -20.38 5.92 2.13
C ASP A 380 -19.46 5.67 0.92
N ILE A 381 -20.03 5.70 -0.29
CA ILE A 381 -19.34 5.51 -1.56
C ILE A 381 -18.88 6.83 -2.20
N LYS A 382 -19.06 7.93 -1.49
CA LYS A 382 -18.65 9.29 -1.91
C LYS A 382 -17.83 9.93 -0.81
N ARG A 383 -16.86 10.77 -1.20
CA ARG A 383 -16.15 11.65 -0.27
C ARG A 383 -16.23 13.08 -0.74
N TRP A 384 -16.11 13.98 0.21
CA TRP A 384 -16.03 15.41 -0.06
C TRP A 384 -14.57 15.75 -0.36
N ASP A 385 -14.32 16.26 -1.56
CA ASP A 385 -12.99 16.61 -2.05
C ASP A 385 -13.08 17.88 -2.89
N ASP A 386 -12.21 18.88 -2.61
CA ASP A 386 -12.20 20.19 -3.29
C ASP A 386 -13.57 20.88 -3.41
N GLY A 387 -14.36 20.85 -2.33
CA GLY A 387 -15.68 21.50 -2.31
C GLY A 387 -16.78 20.73 -3.06
N MET A 388 -16.52 19.53 -3.56
CA MET A 388 -17.47 18.69 -4.27
C MET A 388 -17.57 17.28 -3.70
N SER A 389 -18.75 16.67 -3.81
CA SER A 389 -18.96 15.27 -3.46
C SER A 389 -18.59 14.40 -4.66
N ARG A 390 -17.48 13.66 -4.55
CA ARG A 390 -16.98 12.78 -5.61
C ARG A 390 -17.16 11.31 -5.24
N PRO A 391 -17.54 10.43 -6.20
CA PRO A 391 -17.55 8.99 -5.98
C PRO A 391 -16.15 8.50 -5.66
N LEU A 392 -16.04 7.50 -4.78
CA LEU A 392 -14.78 6.81 -4.52
C LEU A 392 -14.35 6.01 -5.75
N PRO A 393 -13.03 5.84 -5.99
CA PRO A 393 -12.51 4.94 -7.01
C PRO A 393 -12.97 3.49 -6.78
N VAL A 394 -13.14 2.73 -7.86
CA VAL A 394 -13.49 1.30 -7.81
C VAL A 394 -12.41 0.52 -7.07
N MET A 395 -11.14 0.80 -7.34
CA MET A 395 -10.00 0.18 -6.64
C MET A 395 -10.09 0.38 -5.12
N GLU A 396 -10.42 1.58 -4.63
CA GLU A 396 -10.54 1.88 -3.20
C GLU A 396 -11.69 1.12 -2.55
N ILE A 397 -12.83 1.01 -3.25
CA ILE A 397 -13.98 0.19 -2.83
C ILE A 397 -13.58 -1.30 -2.76
N HIS A 398 -12.89 -1.83 -3.79
CA HIS A 398 -12.42 -3.22 -3.78
C HIS A 398 -11.44 -3.52 -2.64
N GLN A 399 -10.56 -2.58 -2.29
CA GLN A 399 -9.68 -2.72 -1.13
C GLN A 399 -10.45 -2.80 0.19
N MET A 400 -11.52 -2.01 0.34
CA MET A 400 -12.40 -2.07 1.50
C MET A 400 -13.19 -3.37 1.54
N LEU A 401 -13.87 -3.73 0.47
CA LEU A 401 -14.66 -4.96 0.35
C LEU A 401 -13.77 -6.21 0.47
N GLY A 402 -12.53 -6.13 -0.01
CA GLY A 402 -11.53 -7.18 0.09
C GLY A 402 -11.12 -7.54 1.52
N ARG A 403 -11.52 -6.76 2.52
CA ARG A 403 -11.37 -7.11 3.95
C ARG A 403 -12.45 -8.05 4.47
N ALA A 404 -13.45 -8.38 3.66
CA ALA A 404 -14.46 -9.38 4.02
C ALA A 404 -13.89 -10.81 3.91
N GLY A 405 -14.29 -11.67 4.85
CA GLY A 405 -13.83 -13.04 4.96
C GLY A 405 -12.51 -13.18 5.76
N ARG A 406 -12.58 -13.93 6.85
CA ARG A 406 -11.43 -14.25 7.70
C ARG A 406 -10.89 -15.62 7.30
N PRO A 407 -9.67 -15.72 6.71
CA PRO A 407 -9.09 -17.03 6.42
C PRO A 407 -9.11 -17.91 7.67
N ARG A 408 -9.42 -19.20 7.54
CA ARG A 408 -9.54 -20.22 8.58
C ARG A 408 -10.81 -20.14 9.46
N TYR A 409 -11.66 -19.12 9.30
CA TYR A 409 -12.86 -18.94 10.12
C TYR A 409 -14.14 -18.83 9.31
N ASP A 410 -14.08 -18.27 8.12
CA ASP A 410 -15.24 -17.99 7.28
C ASP A 410 -15.06 -18.70 5.93
N ASP A 411 -16.11 -19.38 5.46
CA ASP A 411 -16.15 -19.99 4.13
C ASP A 411 -16.43 -18.93 3.05
N ILE A 412 -17.23 -17.91 3.41
CA ILE A 412 -17.63 -16.80 2.54
C ILE A 412 -17.46 -15.48 3.29
N GLY A 413 -16.84 -14.51 2.64
CA GLY A 413 -16.74 -13.13 3.08
C GLY A 413 -17.91 -12.30 2.53
N GLU A 414 -18.61 -11.59 3.39
CA GLU A 414 -19.80 -10.80 3.02
C GLU A 414 -19.41 -9.34 2.76
N ALA A 415 -19.42 -8.93 1.49
CA ALA A 415 -18.96 -7.64 0.99
C ALA A 415 -20.16 -6.78 0.56
N TRP A 416 -20.59 -5.85 1.42
CA TRP A 416 -21.84 -5.12 1.25
C TRP A 416 -21.63 -3.63 1.02
N ILE A 417 -22.48 -3.04 0.14
CA ILE A 417 -22.56 -1.59 -0.07
C ILE A 417 -23.96 -1.09 0.30
N LEU A 418 -24.00 0.01 1.08
CA LEU A 418 -25.25 0.69 1.43
C LEU A 418 -25.67 1.64 0.32
N CYS A 419 -26.81 1.36 -0.32
CA CYS A 419 -27.44 2.21 -1.30
C CYS A 419 -28.45 3.14 -0.61
N LYS A 420 -28.26 4.46 -0.78
CA LYS A 420 -29.10 5.49 -0.17
C LYS A 420 -29.89 6.20 -1.27
N GLY A 421 -31.15 6.49 -1.04
CA GLY A 421 -32.00 7.29 -1.94
C GLY A 421 -33.42 6.74 -2.06
N THR A 422 -34.29 7.52 -2.65
CA THR A 422 -35.70 7.16 -2.88
C THR A 422 -35.87 6.14 -4.00
N ASP A 423 -34.93 6.09 -4.96
CA ASP A 423 -34.92 5.18 -6.12
C ASP A 423 -33.95 4.02 -5.92
N GLY A 424 -33.96 3.43 -4.72
CA GLY A 424 -32.95 2.54 -4.20
C GLY A 424 -32.58 1.34 -5.08
N TRP A 425 -33.51 0.82 -5.86
CA TRP A 425 -33.24 -0.29 -6.78
C TRP A 425 -32.36 0.11 -7.95
N GLN A 426 -32.65 1.24 -8.59
CA GLN A 426 -31.82 1.75 -9.69
C GLN A 426 -30.43 2.15 -9.19
N VAL A 427 -30.35 2.76 -8.01
CA VAL A 427 -29.07 3.06 -7.36
C VAL A 427 -28.29 1.77 -7.04
N ALA A 428 -29.00 0.68 -6.67
CA ALA A 428 -28.36 -0.60 -6.38
C ALA A 428 -27.79 -1.26 -7.63
N ASP A 429 -28.46 -1.15 -8.78
CA ASP A 429 -27.95 -1.64 -10.06
C ASP A 429 -26.72 -0.84 -10.50
N ASP A 430 -26.80 0.50 -10.55
CA ASP A 430 -25.66 1.38 -10.88
C ASP A 430 -24.44 1.14 -9.97
N VAL A 431 -24.68 0.95 -8.66
CA VAL A 431 -23.65 0.67 -7.68
C VAL A 431 -22.99 -0.70 -7.94
N SER A 432 -23.81 -1.70 -8.28
CA SER A 432 -23.32 -3.05 -8.56
C SER A 432 -22.50 -3.09 -9.85
N GLU A 433 -23.00 -2.50 -10.92
CA GLU A 433 -22.30 -2.42 -12.20
C GLU A 433 -20.96 -1.70 -12.05
N ARG A 434 -20.94 -0.60 -11.30
CA ARG A 434 -19.72 0.18 -11.12
C ARG A 434 -18.72 -0.47 -10.17
N TYR A 435 -19.16 -0.87 -8.97
CA TYR A 435 -18.26 -1.19 -7.86
C TYR A 435 -18.04 -2.68 -7.61
N PHE A 436 -18.93 -3.55 -8.04
CA PHE A 436 -18.69 -4.99 -7.88
C PHE A 436 -18.04 -5.59 -9.12
N PHE A 437 -18.47 -5.14 -10.29
CA PHE A 437 -18.13 -5.78 -11.57
C PHE A 437 -17.57 -4.81 -12.61
N GLY A 438 -17.52 -3.53 -12.30
CA GLY A 438 -16.94 -2.53 -13.19
C GLY A 438 -15.41 -2.65 -13.30
N PRO A 439 -14.83 -2.07 -14.35
CA PRO A 439 -13.38 -2.08 -14.54
C PRO A 439 -12.69 -1.29 -13.42
N ILE A 440 -11.59 -1.84 -12.94
CA ILE A 440 -10.71 -1.15 -12.00
C ILE A 440 -9.90 -0.11 -12.78
N GLU A 441 -9.69 1.05 -12.16
CA GLU A 441 -8.97 2.15 -12.78
C GLU A 441 -7.51 1.78 -13.11
N ASP A 442 -7.01 2.39 -14.17
CA ASP A 442 -5.60 2.35 -14.54
C ASP A 442 -4.77 3.19 -13.57
N ILE A 443 -3.58 2.70 -13.26
CA ILE A 443 -2.58 3.49 -12.58
C ILE A 443 -2.00 4.50 -13.57
N THR A 444 -1.99 5.77 -13.16
CA THR A 444 -1.35 6.85 -13.90
C THR A 444 -0.25 7.47 -13.07
N SER A 445 0.87 7.82 -13.69
CA SER A 445 1.95 8.52 -13.00
C SER A 445 1.49 9.86 -12.46
N LYS A 446 1.69 10.09 -11.17
CA LYS A 446 1.45 11.39 -10.53
C LYS A 446 2.67 12.31 -10.57
N LEU A 447 3.79 11.79 -11.06
CA LEU A 447 4.98 12.59 -11.34
C LEU A 447 4.73 13.65 -12.42
N ALA A 448 3.72 13.45 -13.29
CA ALA A 448 3.27 14.43 -14.26
C ALA A 448 2.76 15.75 -13.66
N ALA A 449 2.37 15.77 -12.38
CA ALA A 449 1.97 17.01 -11.71
C ALA A 449 3.17 17.94 -11.50
N GLU A 450 3.04 19.21 -11.87
CA GLU A 450 4.15 20.18 -11.82
C GLU A 450 4.84 20.28 -10.46
N PRO A 451 4.13 20.36 -9.31
CA PRO A 451 4.80 20.43 -8.01
C PRO A 451 5.67 19.21 -7.72
N ALA A 452 5.18 18.01 -8.09
CA ALA A 452 5.93 16.77 -7.91
C ALA A 452 7.16 16.73 -8.83
N MET A 453 7.00 17.08 -10.10
CA MET A 453 8.09 17.11 -11.07
C MET A 453 9.17 18.10 -10.65
N ARG A 454 8.82 19.34 -10.28
CA ARG A 454 9.74 20.37 -9.78
C ARG A 454 10.53 19.89 -8.56
N MET A 455 9.85 19.30 -7.59
CA MET A 455 10.49 18.80 -6.37
C MET A 455 11.51 17.71 -6.68
N HIS A 456 11.17 16.75 -7.52
CA HIS A 456 12.07 15.65 -7.86
C HIS A 456 13.21 16.05 -8.80
N LEU A 457 12.99 16.98 -9.73
CA LEU A 457 14.04 17.60 -10.53
C LEU A 457 15.06 18.33 -9.64
N LEU A 458 14.58 19.25 -8.80
CA LEU A 458 15.43 19.99 -7.88
C LEU A 458 16.24 19.05 -6.98
N SER A 459 15.57 18.03 -6.40
CA SER A 459 16.23 17.04 -5.55
C SER A 459 17.32 16.26 -6.31
N SER A 460 17.08 15.89 -7.55
CA SER A 460 18.02 15.10 -8.37
C SER A 460 19.26 15.90 -8.76
N VAL A 461 19.08 17.18 -9.05
CA VAL A 461 20.19 18.12 -9.31
C VAL A 461 20.96 18.40 -8.01
N ALA A 462 20.26 18.67 -6.90
CA ALA A 462 20.88 19.00 -5.61
C ALA A 462 21.77 17.88 -5.05
N THR A 463 21.49 16.63 -5.38
CA THR A 463 22.30 15.48 -4.96
C THR A 463 23.48 15.19 -5.90
N GLY A 464 23.65 15.98 -6.95
CA GLY A 464 24.74 15.81 -7.92
C GLY A 464 24.57 14.62 -8.87
N GLY A 465 23.42 13.93 -8.83
CA GLY A 465 23.19 12.73 -9.64
C GLY A 465 22.78 13.02 -11.08
N LEU A 466 22.13 14.15 -11.32
CA LEU A 466 21.63 14.55 -12.64
C LEU A 466 21.96 16.01 -12.91
N LEU A 467 23.11 16.28 -13.53
CA LEU A 467 23.62 17.63 -13.78
C LEU A 467 23.49 18.06 -15.25
N HIS A 468 23.26 17.11 -16.16
CA HIS A 468 23.19 17.34 -17.59
C HIS A 468 21.78 17.15 -18.12
N ARG A 469 21.41 17.89 -19.18
CA ARG A 469 20.09 17.79 -19.81
C ARG A 469 19.81 16.36 -20.30
N HIS A 470 20.79 15.73 -20.94
CA HIS A 470 20.70 14.35 -21.42
C HIS A 470 20.47 13.37 -20.26
N SER A 471 21.25 13.47 -19.18
CA SER A 471 21.09 12.59 -18.01
C SER A 471 19.74 12.76 -17.31
N ILE A 472 19.20 13.99 -17.24
CA ILE A 472 17.86 14.28 -16.75
C ILE A 472 16.82 13.64 -17.66
N GLY A 473 16.92 13.87 -18.99
CA GLY A 473 16.02 13.29 -19.98
C GLY A 473 16.03 11.76 -19.95
N ALA A 474 17.19 11.13 -19.91
CA ALA A 474 17.35 9.68 -19.82
C ALA A 474 16.75 9.11 -18.53
N PHE A 475 17.01 9.74 -17.39
CA PHE A 475 16.46 9.30 -16.10
C PHE A 475 14.93 9.39 -16.05
N PHE A 476 14.37 10.55 -16.42
CA PHE A 476 12.91 10.72 -16.43
C PHE A 476 12.24 9.91 -17.54
N GLY A 477 12.93 9.65 -18.65
CA GLY A 477 12.51 8.71 -19.69
C GLY A 477 12.38 7.27 -19.20
N ALA A 478 13.19 6.86 -18.21
CA ALA A 478 13.14 5.55 -17.59
C ALA A 478 12.06 5.42 -16.48
N THR A 479 11.38 6.50 -16.09
CA THR A 479 10.26 6.49 -15.15
C THR A 479 9.00 5.90 -15.79
N PHE A 480 7.99 5.57 -14.98
CA PHE A 480 6.68 5.17 -15.50
C PHE A 480 6.03 6.29 -16.33
N LEU A 481 6.23 7.55 -15.91
CA LEU A 481 5.82 8.71 -16.72
C LEU A 481 6.44 8.68 -18.11
N GLY A 482 7.76 8.46 -18.19
CA GLY A 482 8.48 8.39 -19.47
C GLY A 482 8.04 7.23 -20.36
N THR A 483 7.60 6.11 -19.77
CA THR A 483 7.06 4.97 -20.53
C THR A 483 5.68 5.27 -21.13
N THR A 484 4.89 6.13 -20.48
CA THR A 484 3.49 6.43 -20.87
C THR A 484 3.33 7.74 -21.62
N MET A 485 4.37 8.57 -21.69
CA MET A 485 4.35 9.89 -22.33
C MET A 485 5.32 9.91 -23.53
N PRO A 486 4.96 10.54 -24.68
CA PRO A 486 5.90 10.73 -25.79
C PRO A 486 7.16 11.48 -25.34
N SER A 487 8.33 11.03 -25.79
CA SER A 487 9.64 11.58 -25.37
C SER A 487 9.79 13.09 -25.62
N THR A 488 9.25 13.58 -26.73
CA THR A 488 9.24 15.02 -27.04
C THR A 488 8.43 15.83 -26.03
N GLN A 489 7.23 15.35 -25.68
CA GLN A 489 6.37 15.99 -24.69
C GLN A 489 6.98 15.95 -23.29
N LEU A 490 7.62 14.83 -22.91
CA LEU A 490 8.34 14.73 -21.65
C LEU A 490 9.47 15.75 -21.59
N GLN A 491 10.28 15.85 -22.67
CA GLN A 491 11.41 16.78 -22.72
C GLN A 491 10.95 18.24 -22.62
N GLU A 492 9.90 18.64 -23.34
CA GLU A 492 9.31 19.98 -23.26
C GLU A 492 8.85 20.31 -21.83
N ARG A 493 8.23 19.34 -21.14
CA ARG A 493 7.83 19.53 -19.74
C ARG A 493 9.02 19.67 -18.80
N LEU A 494 10.04 18.83 -18.96
CA LEU A 494 11.27 18.92 -18.16
C LEU A 494 11.94 20.27 -18.34
N ASP A 495 12.07 20.75 -19.58
CA ASP A 495 12.66 22.05 -19.88
C ASP A 495 11.85 23.19 -19.25
N THR A 496 10.52 23.16 -19.37
CA THR A 496 9.62 24.15 -18.73
C THR A 496 9.80 24.18 -17.20
N MET A 497 9.91 23.01 -16.57
CA MET A 497 10.10 22.93 -15.11
C MET A 497 11.50 23.38 -14.68
N LEU A 498 12.52 23.08 -15.47
CA LEU A 498 13.89 23.54 -15.22
C LEU A 498 14.01 25.05 -15.37
N ASP A 499 13.40 25.63 -16.41
CA ASP A 499 13.36 27.09 -16.62
C ASP A 499 12.65 27.79 -15.45
N TRP A 500 11.51 27.26 -14.99
CA TRP A 500 10.83 27.77 -13.81
C TRP A 500 11.72 27.72 -12.56
N LEU A 501 12.44 26.60 -12.32
CA LEU A 501 13.36 26.49 -11.18
C LEU A 501 14.52 27.49 -11.24
N VAL A 502 14.94 27.90 -12.45
CA VAL A 502 15.94 28.95 -12.64
C VAL A 502 15.35 30.33 -12.38
N GLU A 503 14.18 30.62 -12.94
CA GLU A 503 13.46 31.90 -12.74
C GLU A 503 13.20 32.17 -11.26
N GLU A 504 12.75 31.13 -10.53
CA GLU A 504 12.49 31.20 -9.07
C GLU A 504 13.78 31.09 -8.22
N ARG A 505 14.96 31.05 -8.85
CA ARG A 505 16.27 31.01 -8.21
C ARG A 505 16.53 29.78 -7.32
N PHE A 506 15.92 28.65 -7.61
CA PHE A 506 16.28 27.36 -7.00
C PHE A 506 17.50 26.73 -7.68
N LEU A 507 17.63 26.93 -8.99
CA LEU A 507 18.74 26.46 -9.81
C LEU A 507 19.43 27.65 -10.52
N ARG A 508 20.68 27.44 -10.87
CA ARG A 508 21.44 28.34 -11.74
C ARG A 508 22.01 27.53 -12.91
N ARG A 509 21.96 28.10 -14.12
CA ARG A 509 22.71 27.56 -15.25
C ARG A 509 24.17 27.85 -15.02
N VAL A 510 25.04 26.83 -15.14
CA VAL A 510 26.48 26.98 -15.09
C VAL A 510 26.97 27.00 -16.53
N GLY A 511 27.72 28.03 -16.91
CA GLY A 511 28.47 28.04 -18.17
C GLY A 511 29.63 27.05 -18.11
N ILE A 512 30.17 26.71 -19.25
CA ILE A 512 31.37 25.85 -19.38
C ILE A 512 32.48 26.50 -18.55
N ASP A 513 32.85 25.88 -17.43
CA ASP A 513 33.98 26.35 -16.61
C ASP A 513 35.28 26.00 -17.33
N GLU A 514 36.30 26.89 -17.28
CA GLU A 514 37.60 26.69 -17.91
C GLU A 514 38.24 25.34 -17.51
N GLN A 515 37.99 24.85 -16.30
CA GLN A 515 38.46 23.54 -15.83
C GLN A 515 37.84 22.33 -16.57
N TYR A 516 36.68 22.51 -17.18
CA TYR A 516 36.02 21.46 -17.97
C TYR A 516 36.57 21.40 -19.38
N GLN A 517 36.93 22.56 -19.96
CA GLN A 517 37.62 22.65 -21.25
C GLN A 517 39.01 21.98 -21.19
N ASP A 518 39.73 22.11 -20.08
CA ASP A 518 41.03 21.44 -19.88
C ASP A 518 40.88 19.89 -19.75
N ARG A 519 39.77 19.40 -19.24
CA ARG A 519 39.50 17.94 -19.16
C ARG A 519 39.15 17.34 -20.53
N ILE A 520 38.35 18.03 -21.33
CA ILE A 520 38.01 17.60 -22.71
C ILE A 520 39.25 17.66 -23.60
N ALA A 521 40.01 18.72 -23.55
CA ALA A 521 41.26 18.88 -24.31
C ALA A 521 42.31 17.78 -24.01
N ASN A 522 42.30 17.24 -22.78
CA ASN A 522 43.20 16.16 -22.36
C ASN A 522 42.64 14.74 -22.56
N SER A 523 41.37 14.57 -22.95
CA SER A 523 40.72 13.25 -23.11
C SER A 523 40.79 12.65 -24.51
N GLY A 524 41.26 13.44 -25.53
CA GLY A 524 41.44 12.95 -26.90
C GLY A 524 40.14 12.63 -27.64
N ILE A 525 39.01 13.19 -27.21
CA ILE A 525 37.69 13.02 -27.84
C ILE A 525 37.51 14.12 -28.89
N ASP A 526 37.15 13.78 -30.13
CA ASP A 526 36.96 14.70 -31.25
C ASP A 526 35.85 15.73 -30.95
N GLU A 527 36.17 17.01 -31.19
CA GLU A 527 35.34 18.17 -30.82
C GLU A 527 33.99 18.27 -31.56
N GLU A 528 33.76 17.58 -32.66
CA GLU A 528 32.57 17.75 -33.49
C GLU A 528 31.35 16.88 -33.06
N GLU A 529 31.52 15.87 -32.22
CA GLU A 529 30.43 14.98 -31.78
C GLU A 529 29.83 15.26 -30.37
N THR A 530 30.41 16.19 -29.58
CA THR A 530 30.13 16.34 -28.16
C THR A 530 29.43 17.65 -27.74
N TRP A 531 29.16 18.57 -28.66
CA TRP A 531 28.94 19.97 -28.31
C TRP A 531 27.55 20.39 -27.83
N GLU A 532 26.51 19.61 -28.01
CA GLU A 532 25.16 20.03 -27.55
C GLU A 532 24.64 19.28 -26.31
N ASP A 533 25.17 18.08 -26.00
CA ASP A 533 24.56 17.20 -24.99
C ASP A 533 25.28 17.10 -23.64
N ASP A 534 26.55 17.49 -23.53
CA ASP A 534 27.41 17.26 -22.35
C ASP A 534 27.66 18.48 -21.45
N VAL A 535 27.01 19.60 -21.67
CA VAL A 535 27.21 20.79 -20.84
C VAL A 535 26.51 20.62 -19.49
N PRO A 536 27.26 20.70 -18.35
CA PRO A 536 26.59 20.73 -17.03
C PRO A 536 25.74 21.99 -16.96
N VAL A 537 24.43 21.79 -16.79
CA VAL A 537 23.49 22.89 -16.98
C VAL A 537 23.04 23.46 -15.65
N TRP A 538 23.11 22.66 -14.54
CA TRP A 538 22.38 23.03 -13.34
C TRP A 538 23.16 22.78 -12.05
N VAL A 539 23.24 23.80 -11.18
CA VAL A 539 23.67 23.69 -9.77
C VAL A 539 22.66 24.40 -8.89
N THR A 540 22.48 23.92 -7.68
CA THR A 540 21.64 24.62 -6.70
C THR A 540 22.39 25.86 -6.20
N ILE A 541 21.67 26.95 -5.94
CA ILE A 541 22.27 28.19 -5.41
C ILE A 541 22.94 27.95 -4.05
N ALA A 542 22.45 26.99 -3.27
CA ALA A 542 23.04 26.60 -2.00
C ALA A 542 24.44 25.94 -2.14
N GLN A 543 24.74 25.28 -3.25
CA GLN A 543 26.05 24.66 -3.50
C GLN A 543 27.13 25.69 -3.85
N ASP A 544 26.71 26.82 -4.43
CA ASP A 544 27.61 27.90 -4.86
C ASP A 544 28.06 28.82 -3.70
N ALA A 545 27.31 28.83 -2.59
CA ALA A 545 27.57 29.68 -1.41
C ALA A 545 28.57 29.08 -0.39
N GLY A 546 29.30 28.02 -0.75
CA GLY A 546 30.34 27.44 0.11
C GLY A 546 29.84 26.95 1.45
N GLY A 547 28.96 25.94 1.46
CA GLY A 547 28.81 25.11 2.63
C GLY A 547 27.67 25.43 3.62
N VAL A 548 26.54 25.93 3.19
CA VAL A 548 25.34 25.97 4.03
C VAL A 548 24.59 24.63 3.90
N ARG A 549 24.68 23.81 4.96
CA ARG A 549 23.84 22.61 5.07
C ARG A 549 22.37 23.02 5.15
N MET A 550 21.56 22.58 4.18
CA MET A 550 20.12 22.73 4.29
C MET A 550 19.62 21.94 5.51
N THR A 551 19.18 22.62 6.52
CA THR A 551 18.26 22.07 7.50
C THR A 551 16.88 22.01 6.84
N SER A 552 16.30 20.81 6.79
CA SER A 552 14.94 20.58 6.27
C SER A 552 13.92 21.45 7.02
N PRO A 553 12.88 21.96 6.36
CA PRO A 553 11.74 22.51 7.06
C PRO A 553 10.91 21.43 7.75
#